data_bb27d2c31f69903dc856ae06e5695258
#
_entry.id   bb27d2c31f69903dc856ae06e5695258
#
_cell.length_a   1.000
_cell.length_b   1.000
_cell.length_c   1.000
_cell.angle_alpha   90.00
_cell.angle_beta   90.00
_cell.angle_gamma   90.00
#
_symmetry.space_group_name_H-M   'P 1'
#
loop_
_entity.id
_entity.type
_entity.pdbx_description
1 polymer ?
#
loop_
_entity_poly.entity_id
_entity_poly.type
_entity_poly.pdbx_seq_one_letter_code
_entity_poly.pdbx_strand_id
1 'polypeptide(L)'
;MNTMTPAQPGLLPQVTHARNPGMALDLDWVASVQANTSAIERRAATLPGRRSVKKDYQAAWLLKAISLIDLTTLSGDDTAGRVQRLCAKARQPVAPWMLEKLGMQGLTTGAVCVYHEMVETAVRALEGTAIPVAAVSTGFPAGLSPYKLRIAEIGESVRAGAKEIDIVISRRHVLTQNWQALYDEMRDMREACGDAHVKAILATGELGTLRNVARASLICMMAGADFIKTSTGKEAVNATLPVSLTMIRAIRDYEARTGFKVGYKPAGGIAKAKDALVYLSLMKDELGHPWLQPDLFRFGASSLLGDIERQ
;
A
#
# COMPACT_ATOMS: atom_id res chain seq x y z
N MET A 1 -1.82 -34.00 -28.50
CA MET A 1 -0.69 -33.09 -28.69
C MET A 1 -1.06 -31.75 -28.04
N ASN A 2 -0.57 -31.51 -26.84
CA ASN A 2 -0.80 -30.26 -26.14
C ASN A 2 0.22 -29.24 -26.65
N THR A 3 -0.22 -28.26 -27.42
CA THR A 3 0.58 -27.13 -27.83
C THR A 3 0.75 -26.20 -26.63
N MET A 4 1.87 -26.29 -25.94
CA MET A 4 2.30 -25.26 -24.99
C MET A 4 2.55 -23.96 -25.76
N THR A 5 1.72 -22.97 -25.50
CA THR A 5 1.99 -21.57 -25.92
C THR A 5 3.28 -21.12 -25.22
N PRO A 6 4.28 -20.58 -25.93
CA PRO A 6 5.50 -20.11 -25.29
C PRO A 6 5.18 -18.95 -24.36
N ALA A 7 5.66 -19.04 -23.11
CA ALA A 7 5.58 -17.97 -22.13
C ALA A 7 6.23 -16.72 -22.69
N GLN A 8 5.53 -15.58 -22.66
CA GLN A 8 6.09 -14.29 -23.03
C GLN A 8 7.24 -13.96 -22.04
N PRO A 9 8.44 -13.66 -22.55
CA PRO A 9 9.53 -13.26 -21.68
C PRO A 9 9.25 -11.87 -21.10
N GLY A 10 9.23 -11.74 -19.77
CA GLY A 10 9.23 -10.45 -19.07
C GLY A 10 8.14 -10.21 -18.04
N LEU A 11 7.06 -10.97 -17.99
CA LEU A 11 6.07 -10.89 -16.91
C LEU A 11 6.44 -11.91 -15.83
N LEU A 12 6.96 -11.41 -14.69
CA LEU A 12 6.96 -12.23 -13.47
C LEU A 12 5.52 -12.68 -13.23
N PRO A 13 5.24 -13.98 -12.97
CA PRO A 13 3.90 -14.44 -12.68
C PRO A 13 3.36 -13.61 -11.51
N GLN A 14 2.29 -12.85 -11.75
CA GLN A 14 1.56 -12.20 -10.67
C GLN A 14 0.87 -13.33 -9.89
N VAL A 15 1.43 -13.68 -8.76
CA VAL A 15 0.75 -14.54 -7.78
C VAL A 15 -0.32 -13.66 -7.15
N THR A 16 -1.54 -13.77 -7.64
CA THR A 16 -2.69 -13.11 -7.01
C THR A 16 -3.02 -13.85 -5.72
N HIS A 17 -2.80 -13.20 -4.59
CA HIS A 17 -3.27 -13.73 -3.30
C HIS A 17 -4.79 -13.55 -3.16
N ALA A 18 -5.43 -14.53 -2.53
CA ALA A 18 -6.84 -14.42 -2.20
C ALA A 18 -7.06 -13.17 -1.32
N ARG A 19 -8.15 -12.45 -1.58
CA ARG A 19 -8.55 -11.30 -0.77
C ARG A 19 -8.79 -11.73 0.67
N ASN A 20 -8.47 -10.84 1.61
CA ASN A 20 -8.74 -11.08 3.02
C ASN A 20 -10.27 -11.09 3.27
N PRO A 21 -10.86 -12.22 3.70
CA PRO A 21 -12.29 -12.29 3.98
C PRO A 21 -12.65 -11.56 5.29
N GLY A 22 -11.65 -11.26 6.11
CA GLY A 22 -11.85 -10.80 7.47
C GLY A 22 -12.30 -11.92 8.42
N MET A 23 -12.62 -11.52 9.63
CA MET A 23 -13.15 -12.38 10.69
C MET A 23 -14.03 -11.55 11.62
N ALA A 24 -14.79 -12.20 12.50
CA ALA A 24 -15.52 -11.50 13.57
C ALA A 24 -14.56 -10.72 14.47
N LEU A 25 -15.01 -9.56 14.97
CA LEU A 25 -14.22 -8.76 15.90
C LEU A 25 -13.94 -9.56 17.19
N ASP A 26 -12.66 -9.69 17.50
CA ASP A 26 -12.17 -10.34 18.74
C ASP A 26 -11.60 -9.25 19.67
N LEU A 27 -12.44 -8.74 20.56
CA LEU A 27 -12.05 -7.69 21.50
C LEU A 27 -11.01 -8.16 22.53
N ASP A 28 -11.01 -9.43 22.89
CA ASP A 28 -10.01 -9.98 23.81
C ASP A 28 -8.62 -9.99 23.16
N TRP A 29 -8.56 -10.35 21.89
CA TRP A 29 -7.31 -10.22 21.13
C TRP A 29 -6.86 -8.77 21.04
N VAL A 30 -7.76 -7.85 20.67
CA VAL A 30 -7.43 -6.41 20.63
C VAL A 30 -6.94 -5.90 21.98
N ALA A 31 -7.58 -6.30 23.09
CA ALA A 31 -7.17 -5.92 24.43
C ALA A 31 -5.78 -6.46 24.80
N SER A 32 -5.45 -7.68 24.38
CA SER A 32 -4.18 -8.35 24.67
C SER A 32 -2.98 -7.75 23.90
N VAL A 33 -3.22 -6.96 22.83
CA VAL A 33 -2.15 -6.36 22.01
C VAL A 33 -1.25 -5.48 22.86
N GLN A 34 0.04 -5.78 22.85
CA GLN A 34 1.10 -5.00 23.49
C GLN A 34 2.09 -4.47 22.45
N ALA A 35 2.61 -3.28 22.71
CA ALA A 35 3.68 -2.68 21.93
C ALA A 35 4.81 -2.24 22.87
N ASN A 36 5.93 -2.95 22.84
CA ASN A 36 7.13 -2.54 23.57
C ASN A 36 7.85 -1.46 22.75
N THR A 37 7.48 -0.20 22.99
CA THR A 37 7.99 0.96 22.25
C THR A 37 9.53 0.99 22.23
N SER A 38 10.18 0.81 23.37
CA SER A 38 11.64 0.84 23.47
C SER A 38 12.32 -0.27 22.63
N ALA A 39 11.75 -1.48 22.62
CA ALA A 39 12.27 -2.57 21.80
C ALA A 39 12.05 -2.33 20.30
N ILE A 40 10.88 -1.79 19.95
CA ILE A 40 10.54 -1.44 18.56
C ILE A 40 11.48 -0.35 18.04
N GLU A 41 11.68 0.71 18.79
CA GLU A 41 12.57 1.83 18.42
C GLU A 41 14.01 1.38 18.26
N ARG A 42 14.54 0.59 19.21
CA ARG A 42 15.89 0.03 19.10
C ARG A 42 16.05 -0.86 17.86
N ARG A 43 15.07 -1.71 17.57
CA ARG A 43 15.10 -2.56 16.37
C ARG A 43 15.04 -1.70 15.11
N ALA A 44 14.14 -0.72 15.05
CA ALA A 44 13.98 0.19 13.93
C ALA A 44 15.26 0.99 13.64
N ALA A 45 15.93 1.48 14.67
CA ALA A 45 17.19 2.21 14.55
C ALA A 45 18.33 1.40 13.89
N THR A 46 18.28 0.06 13.96
CA THR A 46 19.29 -0.79 13.31
C THR A 46 19.06 -1.01 11.82
N LEU A 47 17.84 -0.78 11.32
CA LEU A 47 17.45 -1.12 9.94
C LEU A 47 18.24 -0.36 8.86
N PRO A 48 18.49 0.95 8.97
CA PRO A 48 19.28 1.67 7.96
C PRO A 48 20.69 1.11 7.77
N GLY A 49 21.30 0.60 8.84
CA GLY A 49 22.65 -0.02 8.79
C GLY A 49 22.65 -1.46 8.24
N ARG A 50 21.50 -2.13 8.21
CA ARG A 50 21.40 -3.53 7.75
C ARG A 50 21.31 -3.69 6.24
N ARG A 51 20.92 -2.64 5.51
CA ARG A 51 20.89 -2.64 4.05
C ARG A 51 22.33 -2.57 3.50
N SER A 52 22.94 -3.68 3.26
CA SER A 52 24.32 -3.76 2.73
C SER A 52 24.38 -4.09 1.25
N VAL A 53 23.26 -4.00 0.52
CA VAL A 53 23.19 -4.27 -0.91
C VAL A 53 23.95 -3.19 -1.69
N LYS A 54 24.78 -3.62 -2.65
CA LYS A 54 25.62 -2.76 -3.49
C LYS A 54 25.68 -3.30 -4.92
N LYS A 55 26.06 -2.45 -5.86
CA LYS A 55 26.26 -2.79 -7.27
C LYS A 55 25.03 -3.48 -7.86
N ASP A 56 25.19 -4.62 -8.49
CA ASP A 56 24.15 -5.38 -9.19
C ASP A 56 22.99 -5.77 -8.27
N TYR A 57 23.28 -6.16 -7.03
CA TYR A 57 22.22 -6.44 -6.04
C TYR A 57 21.42 -5.20 -5.67
N GLN A 58 22.06 -4.04 -5.58
CA GLN A 58 21.33 -2.78 -5.35
C GLN A 58 20.44 -2.44 -6.54
N ALA A 59 20.95 -2.58 -7.77
CA ALA A 59 20.17 -2.37 -8.98
C ALA A 59 18.95 -3.31 -9.03
N ALA A 60 19.12 -4.60 -8.78
CA ALA A 60 18.04 -5.57 -8.75
C ALA A 60 16.96 -5.23 -7.71
N TRP A 61 17.36 -4.79 -6.50
CA TRP A 61 16.43 -4.38 -5.46
C TRP A 61 15.72 -3.07 -5.80
N LEU A 62 16.37 -2.14 -6.49
CA LEU A 62 15.75 -0.90 -6.95
C LEU A 62 14.77 -1.14 -8.09
N LEU A 63 15.07 -2.03 -9.04
CA LEU A 63 14.11 -2.49 -10.05
C LEU A 63 12.89 -3.16 -9.40
N LYS A 64 13.12 -3.99 -8.38
CA LYS A 64 12.05 -4.56 -7.57
C LYS A 64 11.23 -3.46 -6.87
N ALA A 65 11.86 -2.44 -6.31
CA ALA A 65 11.16 -1.31 -5.69
C ALA A 65 10.24 -0.60 -6.69
N ILE A 66 10.66 -0.41 -7.94
CA ILE A 66 9.84 0.19 -9.00
C ILE A 66 8.52 -0.57 -9.18
N SER A 67 8.57 -1.91 -9.26
CA SER A 67 7.39 -2.74 -9.43
C SER A 67 6.42 -2.69 -8.24
N LEU A 68 6.85 -2.12 -7.12
CA LEU A 68 6.07 -1.99 -5.88
C LEU A 68 5.57 -0.56 -5.64
N ILE A 69 5.81 0.38 -6.54
CA ILE A 69 5.38 1.77 -6.37
C ILE A 69 3.90 1.90 -6.78
N ASP A 70 3.07 2.42 -5.87
CA ASP A 70 1.83 3.09 -6.23
C ASP A 70 2.21 4.52 -6.64
N LEU A 71 2.38 4.75 -7.95
CA LEU A 71 2.80 6.05 -8.47
C LEU A 71 1.66 7.05 -8.30
N THR A 72 1.87 8.05 -7.46
CA THR A 72 0.80 8.82 -6.84
C THR A 72 0.85 10.29 -7.22
N THR A 73 -0.31 10.85 -7.60
CA THR A 73 -0.57 12.30 -7.56
C THR A 73 -1.89 12.56 -6.85
N LEU A 74 -1.84 13.44 -5.83
CA LEU A 74 -2.99 13.81 -4.97
C LEU A 74 -2.92 15.32 -4.70
N SER A 75 -2.88 16.09 -5.76
CA SER A 75 -2.83 17.54 -5.73
C SER A 75 -4.17 18.11 -6.15
N GLY A 76 -4.62 19.18 -5.48
CA GLY A 76 -5.89 19.82 -5.82
C GLY A 76 -5.89 20.50 -7.20
N ASP A 77 -4.71 20.67 -7.80
CA ASP A 77 -4.50 21.22 -9.14
C ASP A 77 -4.19 20.14 -10.20
N ASP A 78 -4.45 18.88 -9.91
CA ASP A 78 -4.27 17.81 -10.87
C ASP A 78 -5.19 17.99 -12.09
N THR A 79 -4.63 17.75 -13.26
CA THR A 79 -5.33 17.82 -14.54
C THR A 79 -5.25 16.49 -15.28
N ALA A 80 -6.15 16.26 -16.22
CA ALA A 80 -6.11 15.08 -17.09
C ALA A 80 -4.74 14.88 -17.74
N GLY A 81 -4.13 15.95 -18.25
CA GLY A 81 -2.79 15.88 -18.88
C GLY A 81 -1.68 15.50 -17.89
N ARG A 82 -1.77 15.93 -16.62
CA ARG A 82 -0.82 15.49 -15.55
C ARG A 82 -0.99 14.00 -15.25
N VAL A 83 -2.23 13.54 -15.11
CA VAL A 83 -2.53 12.12 -14.85
C VAL A 83 -2.13 11.24 -16.02
N GLN A 84 -2.35 11.66 -17.28
CA GLN A 84 -1.90 10.93 -18.46
C GLN A 84 -0.36 10.77 -18.48
N ARG A 85 0.39 11.83 -18.18
CA ARG A 85 1.86 11.75 -18.06
C ARG A 85 2.29 10.81 -16.93
N LEU A 86 1.60 10.84 -15.78
CA LEU A 86 1.84 9.90 -14.69
C LEU A 86 1.63 8.45 -15.12
N CYS A 87 0.54 8.17 -15.84
CA CYS A 87 0.23 6.85 -16.37
C CYS A 87 1.26 6.39 -17.40
N ALA A 88 1.69 7.29 -18.32
CA ALA A 88 2.75 6.99 -19.26
C ALA A 88 4.05 6.60 -18.53
N LYS A 89 4.40 7.32 -17.48
CA LYS A 89 5.56 6.99 -16.64
C LYS A 89 5.38 5.69 -15.86
N ALA A 90 4.17 5.36 -15.41
CA ALA A 90 3.88 4.08 -14.77
C ALA A 90 4.06 2.89 -15.72
N ARG A 91 3.65 3.06 -16.99
CA ARG A 91 3.82 2.05 -18.05
C ARG A 91 5.28 1.84 -18.45
N GLN A 92 6.07 2.89 -18.44
CA GLN A 92 7.47 2.90 -18.88
C GLN A 92 8.33 3.66 -17.84
N PRO A 93 8.59 3.05 -16.67
CA PRO A 93 9.28 3.73 -15.57
C PRO A 93 10.79 3.89 -15.80
N VAL A 94 11.38 3.12 -16.71
CA VAL A 94 12.82 3.13 -17.04
C VAL A 94 12.97 3.12 -18.56
N ALA A 95 14.03 3.71 -19.07
CA ALA A 95 14.30 3.76 -20.51
C ALA A 95 14.32 2.36 -21.16
N PRO A 96 13.65 2.15 -22.32
CA PRO A 96 13.52 0.83 -22.94
C PRO A 96 14.85 0.12 -23.19
N TRP A 97 15.85 0.83 -23.69
CA TRP A 97 17.17 0.27 -23.96
C TRP A 97 17.87 -0.27 -22.70
N MET A 98 17.60 0.34 -21.54
CA MET A 98 18.15 -0.11 -20.26
C MET A 98 17.44 -1.38 -19.78
N LEU A 99 16.11 -1.42 -19.88
CA LEU A 99 15.33 -2.62 -19.53
C LEU A 99 15.69 -3.80 -20.44
N GLU A 100 15.97 -3.55 -21.71
CA GLU A 100 16.43 -4.58 -22.64
C GLU A 100 17.78 -5.16 -22.20
N LYS A 101 18.77 -4.30 -21.87
CA LYS A 101 20.07 -4.74 -21.37
C LYS A 101 20.00 -5.52 -20.07
N LEU A 102 19.03 -5.22 -19.22
CA LEU A 102 18.82 -5.87 -17.92
C LEU A 102 17.90 -7.10 -18.00
N GLY A 103 17.34 -7.40 -19.18
CA GLY A 103 16.36 -8.50 -19.33
C GLY A 103 15.07 -8.27 -18.57
N MET A 104 14.69 -7.00 -18.33
CA MET A 104 13.52 -6.58 -17.53
C MET A 104 12.45 -5.88 -18.36
N GLN A 105 12.33 -6.26 -19.65
CA GLN A 105 11.27 -5.76 -20.50
C GLN A 105 9.90 -6.00 -19.87
N GLY A 106 9.02 -5.00 -19.96
CA GLY A 106 7.69 -5.06 -19.35
C GLY A 106 7.64 -4.66 -17.88
N LEU A 107 8.74 -4.19 -17.26
CA LEU A 107 8.71 -3.61 -15.94
C LEU A 107 7.78 -2.39 -15.91
N THR A 108 6.82 -2.39 -15.00
CA THR A 108 5.88 -1.29 -14.72
C THR A 108 5.88 -0.95 -13.24
N THR A 109 5.24 0.15 -12.85
CA THR A 109 4.91 0.37 -11.44
C THR A 109 3.77 -0.55 -10.97
N GLY A 110 3.59 -0.70 -9.67
CA GLY A 110 2.59 -1.58 -9.07
C GLY A 110 1.15 -1.08 -9.22
N ALA A 111 0.96 0.25 -9.21
CA ALA A 111 -0.33 0.90 -9.46
C ALA A 111 -0.13 2.38 -9.81
N VAL A 112 -1.22 3.02 -10.23
CA VAL A 112 -1.36 4.50 -10.26
C VAL A 112 -2.41 4.89 -9.23
N CYS A 113 -2.09 5.86 -8.36
CA CYS A 113 -3.00 6.31 -7.30
C CYS A 113 -3.37 7.79 -7.51
N VAL A 114 -4.68 8.07 -7.56
CA VAL A 114 -5.25 9.39 -7.86
C VAL A 114 -6.46 9.70 -6.98
N TYR A 115 -6.97 10.93 -7.04
CA TYR A 115 -8.30 11.25 -6.55
C TYR A 115 -9.39 10.64 -7.45
N HIS A 116 -10.57 10.38 -6.87
CA HIS A 116 -11.73 9.80 -7.56
C HIS A 116 -12.10 10.52 -8.86
N GLU A 117 -12.02 11.86 -8.92
CA GLU A 117 -12.28 12.65 -10.13
C GLU A 117 -11.34 12.30 -11.32
N MET A 118 -10.15 11.77 -11.02
CA MET A 118 -9.14 11.43 -12.02
C MET A 118 -9.14 9.94 -12.40
N VAL A 119 -9.99 9.11 -11.82
CA VAL A 119 -10.01 7.66 -12.02
C VAL A 119 -10.26 7.30 -13.47
N GLU A 120 -11.32 7.82 -14.10
CA GLU A 120 -11.61 7.51 -15.51
C GLU A 120 -10.47 7.91 -16.45
N THR A 121 -9.83 9.05 -16.18
CA THR A 121 -8.66 9.49 -16.96
C THR A 121 -7.51 8.50 -16.84
N ALA A 122 -7.23 8.02 -15.63
CA ALA A 122 -6.18 7.05 -15.37
C ALA A 122 -6.52 5.68 -16.00
N VAL A 123 -7.76 5.21 -15.85
CA VAL A 123 -8.23 3.94 -16.43
C VAL A 123 -8.05 3.94 -17.94
N ARG A 124 -8.51 4.99 -18.64
CA ARG A 124 -8.31 5.12 -20.11
C ARG A 124 -6.84 5.18 -20.50
N ALA A 125 -6.02 5.91 -19.74
CA ALA A 125 -4.58 6.03 -20.02
C ALA A 125 -3.79 4.74 -19.78
N LEU A 126 -4.32 3.82 -18.95
CA LEU A 126 -3.71 2.53 -18.63
C LEU A 126 -4.34 1.35 -19.39
N GLU A 127 -5.27 1.62 -20.31
CA GLU A 127 -5.91 0.58 -21.11
C GLU A 127 -4.86 -0.30 -21.81
N GLY A 128 -5.11 -1.62 -21.83
CA GLY A 128 -4.19 -2.61 -22.37
C GLY A 128 -2.99 -2.95 -21.47
N THR A 129 -2.96 -2.46 -20.23
CA THR A 129 -1.97 -2.83 -19.22
C THR A 129 -2.60 -3.57 -18.04
N ALA A 130 -1.77 -4.24 -17.23
CA ALA A 130 -2.20 -4.86 -15.97
C ALA A 130 -2.06 -3.91 -14.76
N ILE A 131 -1.74 -2.63 -14.95
CA ILE A 131 -1.52 -1.67 -13.86
C ILE A 131 -2.89 -1.24 -13.29
N PRO A 132 -3.21 -1.54 -12.03
CA PRO A 132 -4.47 -1.13 -11.44
C PRO A 132 -4.49 0.37 -11.15
N VAL A 133 -5.69 0.97 -11.21
CA VAL A 133 -5.94 2.33 -10.71
C VAL A 133 -6.44 2.23 -9.29
N ALA A 134 -5.75 2.90 -8.37
CA ALA A 134 -6.14 3.09 -6.99
C ALA A 134 -6.76 4.48 -6.81
N ALA A 135 -7.88 4.56 -6.09
CA ALA A 135 -8.51 5.83 -5.72
C ALA A 135 -8.40 6.06 -4.21
N VAL A 136 -7.97 7.26 -3.77
CA VAL A 136 -8.16 7.66 -2.38
C VAL A 136 -9.61 8.02 -2.14
N SER A 137 -10.16 7.70 -0.98
CA SER A 137 -11.58 7.81 -0.72
C SER A 137 -11.91 8.11 0.75
N THR A 138 -13.21 8.18 1.05
CA THR A 138 -13.78 8.38 2.39
C THR A 138 -13.46 9.74 3.01
N GLY A 139 -13.49 10.79 2.15
CA GLY A 139 -13.18 12.16 2.58
C GLY A 139 -11.69 12.38 2.81
N PHE A 140 -10.85 11.73 2.00
CA PHE A 140 -9.41 11.89 2.04
C PHE A 140 -8.98 13.38 1.92
N PRO A 141 -7.99 13.88 2.70
CA PRO A 141 -7.18 13.13 3.68
C PRO A 141 -7.77 13.07 5.10
N ALA A 142 -8.72 13.92 5.44
CA ALA A 142 -9.20 14.10 6.81
C ALA A 142 -10.13 12.98 7.29
N GLY A 143 -10.91 12.35 6.39
CA GLY A 143 -11.86 11.31 6.75
C GLY A 143 -13.09 11.83 7.51
N LEU A 144 -13.43 13.13 7.38
CA LEU A 144 -14.46 13.82 8.18
C LEU A 144 -15.71 14.21 7.41
N SER A 145 -15.83 13.83 6.14
CA SER A 145 -17.09 13.99 5.39
C SER A 145 -18.20 13.17 6.04
N PRO A 146 -19.49 13.57 5.87
CA PRO A 146 -20.61 12.80 6.39
C PRO A 146 -20.55 11.34 5.97
N TYR A 147 -20.83 10.43 6.90
CA TYR A 147 -20.58 8.99 6.72
C TYR A 147 -21.18 8.42 5.43
N LYS A 148 -22.48 8.70 5.16
CA LYS A 148 -23.15 8.23 3.94
C LYS A 148 -22.48 8.73 2.65
N LEU A 149 -21.87 9.92 2.67
CA LEU A 149 -21.16 10.44 1.51
C LEU A 149 -19.81 9.74 1.32
N ARG A 150 -19.15 9.33 2.40
CA ARG A 150 -17.93 8.54 2.32
C ARG A 150 -18.16 7.17 1.69
N ILE A 151 -19.29 6.54 2.01
CA ILE A 151 -19.68 5.26 1.39
C ILE A 151 -20.05 5.47 -0.09
N ALA A 152 -20.77 6.53 -0.41
CA ALA A 152 -21.12 6.87 -1.79
C ALA A 152 -19.87 7.16 -2.66
N GLU A 153 -18.88 7.86 -2.10
CA GLU A 153 -17.61 8.16 -2.76
C GLU A 153 -16.84 6.89 -3.19
N ILE A 154 -16.86 5.84 -2.35
CA ILE A 154 -16.31 4.53 -2.72
C ILE A 154 -17.01 3.99 -3.97
N GLY A 155 -18.34 3.97 -3.95
CA GLY A 155 -19.14 3.46 -5.07
C GLY A 155 -18.89 4.22 -6.38
N GLU A 156 -18.73 5.55 -6.33
CA GLU A 156 -18.36 6.35 -7.51
C GLU A 156 -16.98 5.96 -8.04
N SER A 157 -15.99 5.81 -7.17
CA SER A 157 -14.65 5.41 -7.58
C SER A 157 -14.63 4.02 -8.24
N VAL A 158 -15.38 3.07 -7.71
CA VAL A 158 -15.51 1.71 -8.28
C VAL A 158 -16.21 1.77 -9.64
N ARG A 159 -17.31 2.54 -9.77
CA ARG A 159 -18.01 2.73 -11.06
C ARG A 159 -17.11 3.38 -12.11
N ALA A 160 -16.26 4.32 -11.72
CA ALA A 160 -15.26 4.93 -12.59
C ALA A 160 -14.14 3.99 -13.03
N GLY A 161 -14.09 2.77 -12.48
CA GLY A 161 -13.15 1.71 -12.86
C GLY A 161 -11.95 1.52 -11.94
N ALA A 162 -11.93 2.14 -10.75
CA ALA A 162 -10.90 1.87 -9.76
C ALA A 162 -10.91 0.39 -9.34
N LYS A 163 -9.73 -0.21 -9.30
CA LYS A 163 -9.54 -1.61 -8.86
C LYS A 163 -9.04 -1.70 -7.42
N GLU A 164 -8.61 -0.60 -6.85
CA GLU A 164 -8.12 -0.50 -5.49
C GLU A 164 -8.66 0.79 -4.85
N ILE A 165 -9.09 0.72 -3.61
CA ILE A 165 -9.63 1.86 -2.87
C ILE A 165 -8.82 2.06 -1.59
N ASP A 166 -8.15 3.21 -1.49
CA ASP A 166 -7.39 3.61 -0.31
C ASP A 166 -8.33 4.43 0.60
N ILE A 167 -9.00 3.78 1.54
CA ILE A 167 -9.95 4.41 2.48
C ILE A 167 -9.24 5.03 3.68
N VAL A 168 -9.77 6.11 4.22
CA VAL A 168 -9.27 6.72 5.47
C VAL A 168 -10.21 6.36 6.62
N ILE A 169 -9.68 5.73 7.67
CA ILE A 169 -10.46 5.42 8.88
C ILE A 169 -10.80 6.68 9.68
N SER A 170 -11.86 6.63 10.47
CA SER A 170 -12.16 7.66 11.47
C SER A 170 -11.23 7.52 12.68
N ARG A 171 -10.18 8.34 12.76
CA ARG A 171 -9.17 8.31 13.85
C ARG A 171 -9.79 8.44 15.23
N ARG A 172 -10.93 9.16 15.34
CA ARG A 172 -11.66 9.32 16.60
C ARG A 172 -12.01 7.99 17.26
N HIS A 173 -12.35 6.95 16.47
CA HIS A 173 -12.67 5.64 17.02
C HIS A 173 -11.46 5.01 17.71
N VAL A 174 -10.27 5.19 17.16
CA VAL A 174 -9.02 4.73 17.77
C VAL A 174 -8.69 5.53 19.02
N LEU A 175 -8.77 6.87 18.95
CA LEU A 175 -8.42 7.77 20.05
C LEU A 175 -9.37 7.65 21.25
N THR A 176 -10.62 7.31 21.01
CA THR A 176 -11.62 7.03 22.05
C THR A 176 -11.75 5.55 22.40
N GLN A 177 -10.91 4.69 21.81
CA GLN A 177 -10.93 3.24 21.98
C GLN A 177 -12.30 2.58 21.68
N ASN A 178 -13.06 3.20 20.79
CA ASN A 178 -14.32 2.62 20.29
C ASN A 178 -14.03 1.63 19.17
N TRP A 179 -13.52 0.45 19.54
CA TRP A 179 -13.04 -0.57 18.60
C TRP A 179 -14.17 -1.18 17.79
N GLN A 180 -15.36 -1.33 18.37
CA GLN A 180 -16.54 -1.80 17.63
C GLN A 180 -16.89 -0.85 16.49
N ALA A 181 -16.95 0.45 16.76
CA ALA A 181 -17.28 1.43 15.73
C ALA A 181 -16.22 1.49 14.61
N LEU A 182 -14.93 1.27 14.94
CA LEU A 182 -13.90 1.17 13.92
C LEU A 182 -14.09 -0.07 13.05
N TYR A 183 -14.41 -1.19 13.65
CA TYR A 183 -14.68 -2.45 12.94
C TYR A 183 -15.88 -2.31 12.00
N ASP A 184 -17.00 -1.79 12.51
CA ASP A 184 -18.25 -1.65 11.76
C ASP A 184 -18.06 -0.67 10.58
N GLU A 185 -17.44 0.48 10.83
CA GLU A 185 -17.11 1.45 9.78
C GLU A 185 -16.26 0.80 8.68
N MET A 186 -15.24 0.04 9.05
CA MET A 186 -14.35 -0.61 8.08
C MET A 186 -15.08 -1.73 7.31
N ARG A 187 -15.99 -2.46 7.96
CA ARG A 187 -16.84 -3.48 7.31
C ARG A 187 -17.75 -2.87 6.25
N ASP A 188 -18.44 -1.79 6.58
CA ASP A 188 -19.31 -1.09 5.62
C ASP A 188 -18.51 -0.56 4.42
N MET A 189 -17.33 0.02 4.67
CA MET A 189 -16.44 0.50 3.61
C MET A 189 -15.92 -0.66 2.74
N ARG A 190 -15.60 -1.80 3.36
CA ARG A 190 -15.19 -3.01 2.65
C ARG A 190 -16.29 -3.54 1.75
N GLU A 191 -17.52 -3.56 2.23
CA GLU A 191 -18.70 -3.98 1.45
C GLU A 191 -18.95 -3.04 0.26
N ALA A 192 -18.85 -1.73 0.48
CA ALA A 192 -19.01 -0.74 -0.59
C ALA A 192 -17.95 -0.86 -1.70
N CYS A 193 -16.77 -1.38 -1.40
CA CYS A 193 -15.71 -1.62 -2.39
C CYS A 193 -16.00 -2.79 -3.33
N GLY A 194 -16.93 -3.70 -2.99
CA GLY A 194 -17.23 -4.88 -3.80
C GLY A 194 -15.96 -5.69 -4.09
N ASP A 195 -15.63 -5.87 -5.38
CA ASP A 195 -14.45 -6.62 -5.83
C ASP A 195 -13.15 -5.80 -5.80
N ALA A 196 -13.21 -4.47 -5.59
CA ALA A 196 -12.03 -3.65 -5.51
C ALA A 196 -11.24 -3.93 -4.21
N HIS A 197 -9.91 -4.01 -4.29
CA HIS A 197 -9.04 -4.21 -3.13
C HIS A 197 -9.09 -3.00 -2.20
N VAL A 198 -9.14 -3.24 -0.90
CA VAL A 198 -9.24 -2.19 0.12
C VAL A 198 -7.91 -2.01 0.82
N LYS A 199 -7.41 -0.76 0.82
CA LYS A 199 -6.26 -0.38 1.62
C LYS A 199 -6.70 0.60 2.72
N ALA A 200 -6.63 0.17 3.98
CA ALA A 200 -7.02 0.97 5.13
C ALA A 200 -5.89 1.94 5.54
N ILE A 201 -6.10 3.24 5.33
CA ILE A 201 -5.17 4.29 5.78
C ILE A 201 -5.46 4.58 7.25
N LEU A 202 -4.47 4.29 8.10
CA LEU A 202 -4.60 4.46 9.55
C LEU A 202 -4.31 5.89 10.01
N ALA A 203 -3.54 6.68 9.24
CA ALA A 203 -3.02 7.98 9.63
C ALA A 203 -2.22 7.90 10.95
N THR A 204 -1.22 7.03 10.94
CA THR A 204 -0.51 6.55 12.13
C THR A 204 0.15 7.63 12.97
N GLY A 205 0.56 8.75 12.35
CA GLY A 205 1.13 9.91 13.06
C GLY A 205 0.14 10.61 14.00
N GLU A 206 -1.16 10.35 13.86
CA GLU A 206 -2.24 10.97 14.63
C GLU A 206 -2.89 9.99 15.64
N LEU A 207 -2.40 8.75 15.77
CA LEU A 207 -2.98 7.75 16.66
C LEU A 207 -2.39 7.72 18.08
N GLY A 208 -1.43 8.58 18.36
CA GLY A 208 -0.86 8.81 19.68
C GLY A 208 0.16 7.77 20.15
N THR A 209 -0.09 6.47 20.01
CA THR A 209 0.80 5.41 20.49
C THR A 209 0.97 4.27 19.50
N LEU A 210 2.12 3.57 19.54
CA LEU A 210 2.35 2.36 18.76
C LEU A 210 1.35 1.24 19.10
N ARG A 211 0.85 1.21 20.35
CA ARG A 211 -0.20 0.27 20.73
C ARG A 211 -1.52 0.53 19.99
N ASN A 212 -1.91 1.80 19.85
CA ASN A 212 -3.09 2.18 19.05
C ASN A 212 -2.89 1.83 17.58
N VAL A 213 -1.70 2.04 17.02
CA VAL A 213 -1.35 1.63 15.65
C VAL A 213 -1.53 0.12 15.49
N ALA A 214 -1.00 -0.69 16.40
CA ALA A 214 -1.13 -2.15 16.34
C ALA A 214 -2.61 -2.61 16.44
N ARG A 215 -3.38 -2.04 17.37
CA ARG A 215 -4.81 -2.35 17.55
C ARG A 215 -5.65 -1.95 16.35
N ALA A 216 -5.45 -0.74 15.81
CA ALA A 216 -6.14 -0.28 14.60
C ALA A 216 -5.79 -1.14 13.38
N SER A 217 -4.52 -1.53 13.23
CA SER A 217 -4.08 -2.47 12.18
C SER A 217 -4.84 -3.79 12.27
N LEU A 218 -4.88 -4.39 13.46
CA LEU A 218 -5.54 -5.66 13.70
C LEU A 218 -7.04 -5.58 13.39
N ILE A 219 -7.73 -4.54 13.85
CA ILE A 219 -9.17 -4.37 13.62
C ILE A 219 -9.49 -4.17 12.14
N CYS A 220 -8.70 -3.36 11.43
CA CYS A 220 -8.90 -3.18 9.98
C CYS A 220 -8.70 -4.50 9.22
N MET A 221 -7.74 -5.33 9.63
CA MET A 221 -7.55 -6.66 9.05
C MET A 221 -8.69 -7.60 9.38
N MET A 222 -9.17 -7.63 10.62
CA MET A 222 -10.37 -8.39 11.02
C MET A 222 -11.60 -7.98 10.21
N ALA A 223 -11.74 -6.69 9.91
CA ALA A 223 -12.83 -6.16 9.10
C ALA A 223 -12.69 -6.44 7.59
N GLY A 224 -11.60 -7.05 7.14
CA GLY A 224 -11.41 -7.49 5.76
C GLY A 224 -10.59 -6.53 4.90
N ALA A 225 -9.76 -5.67 5.48
CA ALA A 225 -8.79 -4.89 4.70
C ALA A 225 -7.80 -5.82 3.98
N ASP A 226 -7.58 -5.61 2.68
CA ASP A 226 -6.58 -6.35 1.90
C ASP A 226 -5.17 -5.79 2.13
N PHE A 227 -5.07 -4.50 2.49
CA PHE A 227 -3.86 -3.81 2.89
C PHE A 227 -4.12 -2.92 4.11
N ILE A 228 -3.09 -2.74 4.93
CA ILE A 228 -3.01 -1.63 5.87
C ILE A 228 -1.96 -0.64 5.41
N LYS A 229 -2.31 0.66 5.43
CA LYS A 229 -1.48 1.77 4.94
C LYS A 229 -1.17 2.74 6.09
N THR A 230 0.06 3.22 6.16
CA THR A 230 0.46 4.10 7.28
C THR A 230 -0.31 5.41 7.29
N SER A 231 -0.33 6.15 6.18
CA SER A 231 -0.64 7.59 6.18
C SER A 231 -1.27 8.03 4.87
N THR A 232 -1.87 9.20 4.86
CA THR A 232 -2.35 9.88 3.65
C THR A 232 -1.21 10.56 2.89
N GLY A 233 -0.12 10.87 3.57
CA GLY A 233 0.96 11.72 3.07
C GLY A 233 0.73 13.21 3.32
N LYS A 234 -0.35 13.57 4.00
CA LYS A 234 -0.73 14.96 4.33
C LYS A 234 -0.62 15.26 5.82
N GLU A 235 -0.36 14.27 6.66
CA GLU A 235 -0.09 14.44 8.08
C GLU A 235 1.31 15.04 8.32
N ALA A 236 1.52 15.65 9.49
CA ALA A 236 2.82 16.16 9.91
C ALA A 236 3.87 15.03 10.05
N VAL A 237 3.44 13.85 10.51
CA VAL A 237 4.27 12.66 10.63
C VAL A 237 3.61 11.52 9.83
N ASN A 238 4.33 10.99 8.86
CA ASN A 238 3.87 9.93 7.98
C ASN A 238 4.56 8.59 8.30
N ALA A 239 4.97 7.82 7.29
CA ALA A 239 5.63 6.55 7.48
C ALA A 239 6.96 6.70 8.23
N THR A 240 7.10 5.95 9.33
CA THR A 240 8.36 5.81 10.08
C THR A 240 8.68 4.34 10.29
N LEU A 241 9.95 4.01 10.49
CA LEU A 241 10.37 2.61 10.69
C LEU A 241 9.77 1.98 11.96
N PRO A 242 9.63 2.68 13.12
CA PRO A 242 8.95 2.13 14.29
C PRO A 242 7.48 1.79 14.03
N VAL A 243 6.74 2.70 13.38
CA VAL A 243 5.34 2.47 12.97
C VAL A 243 5.24 1.29 12.01
N SER A 244 6.10 1.26 10.99
CA SER A 244 6.12 0.19 10.00
C SER A 244 6.40 -1.17 10.61
N LEU A 245 7.38 -1.26 11.50
CA LEU A 245 7.70 -2.48 12.22
C LEU A 245 6.50 -2.95 13.08
N THR A 246 5.78 -2.02 13.69
CA THR A 246 4.58 -2.31 14.47
C THR A 246 3.47 -2.90 13.60
N MET A 247 3.19 -2.27 12.47
CA MET A 247 2.15 -2.71 11.52
C MET A 247 2.49 -4.07 10.89
N ILE A 248 3.74 -4.25 10.47
CA ILE A 248 4.22 -5.50 9.86
C ILE A 248 4.13 -6.66 10.86
N ARG A 249 4.41 -6.43 12.14
CA ARG A 249 4.22 -7.44 13.18
C ARG A 249 2.76 -7.77 13.42
N ALA A 250 1.86 -6.78 13.36
CA ALA A 250 0.43 -7.04 13.41
C ALA A 250 -0.04 -7.91 12.23
N ILE A 251 0.50 -7.70 11.02
CA ILE A 251 0.26 -8.56 9.85
C ILE A 251 0.72 -9.99 10.10
N ARG A 252 1.95 -10.16 10.60
CA ARG A 252 2.50 -11.48 10.92
C ARG A 252 1.64 -12.22 11.93
N ASP A 253 1.23 -11.54 12.99
CA ASP A 253 0.41 -12.13 14.05
C ASP A 253 -1.00 -12.47 13.54
N TYR A 254 -1.55 -11.64 12.64
CA TYR A 254 -2.83 -11.92 11.96
C TYR A 254 -2.74 -13.13 11.04
N GLU A 255 -1.71 -13.23 10.18
CA GLU A 255 -1.49 -14.40 9.34
C GLU A 255 -1.29 -15.68 10.16
N ALA A 256 -0.47 -15.61 11.20
CA ALA A 256 -0.21 -16.77 12.07
C ALA A 256 -1.49 -17.33 12.70
N ARG A 257 -2.49 -16.48 12.99
CA ARG A 257 -3.76 -16.89 13.60
C ARG A 257 -4.83 -17.28 12.58
N THR A 258 -4.87 -16.63 11.43
CA THR A 258 -5.96 -16.77 10.45
C THR A 258 -5.58 -17.51 9.18
N GLY A 259 -4.28 -17.56 8.86
CA GLY A 259 -3.78 -18.04 7.57
C GLY A 259 -3.95 -17.03 6.42
N PHE A 260 -4.57 -15.86 6.65
CA PHE A 260 -4.79 -14.86 5.62
C PHE A 260 -3.63 -13.87 5.55
N LYS A 261 -3.19 -13.60 4.31
CA LYS A 261 -2.15 -12.59 4.04
C LYS A 261 -2.78 -11.24 3.83
N VAL A 262 -2.26 -10.24 4.50
CA VAL A 262 -2.63 -8.83 4.33
C VAL A 262 -1.42 -8.03 3.90
N GLY A 263 -1.58 -7.18 2.91
CA GLY A 263 -0.50 -6.37 2.37
C GLY A 263 -0.17 -5.16 3.27
N TYR A 264 1.00 -4.60 3.04
CA TYR A 264 1.49 -3.42 3.73
C TYR A 264 1.85 -2.30 2.76
N LYS A 265 1.42 -1.06 3.06
CA LYS A 265 1.73 0.13 2.24
C LYS A 265 2.26 1.27 3.11
N PRO A 266 3.59 1.45 3.23
CA PRO A 266 4.13 2.69 3.75
C PRO A 266 3.88 3.84 2.77
N ALA A 267 3.46 4.99 3.27
CA ALA A 267 3.15 6.17 2.46
C ALA A 267 3.54 7.46 3.18
N GLY A 268 3.98 8.44 2.40
CA GLY A 268 4.44 9.74 2.89
C GLY A 268 5.90 9.72 3.38
N GLY A 269 6.72 10.61 2.81
CA GLY A 269 8.12 10.79 3.19
C GLY A 269 9.13 9.84 2.53
N ILE A 270 8.68 8.83 1.79
CA ILE A 270 9.58 7.88 1.12
C ILE A 270 9.91 8.41 -0.28
N ALA A 271 11.00 9.18 -0.38
CA ALA A 271 11.37 9.89 -1.59
C ALA A 271 12.72 9.46 -2.18
N LYS A 272 13.51 8.70 -1.42
CA LYS A 272 14.86 8.32 -1.79
C LYS A 272 15.00 6.80 -2.01
N ALA A 273 15.76 6.42 -3.01
CA ALA A 273 16.09 5.03 -3.31
C ALA A 273 16.63 4.27 -2.08
N LYS A 274 17.50 4.92 -1.31
CA LYS A 274 18.04 4.36 -0.06
C LYS A 274 16.95 4.03 0.97
N ASP A 275 15.89 4.82 1.05
CA ASP A 275 14.80 4.60 2.00
C ASP A 275 13.97 3.38 1.55
N ALA A 276 13.69 3.26 0.25
CA ALA A 276 13.02 2.08 -0.32
C ALA A 276 13.77 0.79 0.02
N LEU A 277 15.12 0.77 -0.09
CA LEU A 277 15.93 -0.38 0.29
C LEU A 277 15.79 -0.76 1.77
N VAL A 278 15.66 0.23 2.67
CA VAL A 278 15.43 -0.03 4.10
C VAL A 278 14.08 -0.70 4.33
N TYR A 279 13.00 -0.19 3.69
CA TYR A 279 11.67 -0.80 3.80
C TYR A 279 11.59 -2.20 3.17
N LEU A 280 12.27 -2.43 2.04
CA LEU A 280 12.39 -3.78 1.46
C LEU A 280 13.09 -4.75 2.39
N SER A 281 14.19 -4.29 3.03
CA SER A 281 14.90 -5.09 4.03
C SER A 281 14.01 -5.40 5.23
N LEU A 282 13.25 -4.42 5.72
CA LEU A 282 12.30 -4.59 6.82
C LEU A 282 11.24 -5.64 6.48
N MET A 283 10.60 -5.54 5.31
CA MET A 283 9.61 -6.50 4.86
C MET A 283 10.17 -7.91 4.76
N LYS A 284 11.34 -8.04 4.13
CA LYS A 284 12.03 -9.33 4.01
C LYS A 284 12.38 -9.94 5.36
N ASP A 285 12.88 -9.13 6.29
CA ASP A 285 13.32 -9.60 7.62
C ASP A 285 12.15 -10.07 8.49
N GLU A 286 10.98 -9.40 8.43
CA GLU A 286 9.85 -9.68 9.31
C GLU A 286 8.81 -10.64 8.70
N LEU A 287 8.61 -10.62 7.37
CA LEU A 287 7.58 -11.41 6.67
C LEU A 287 8.13 -12.33 5.58
N GLY A 288 9.40 -12.14 5.17
CA GLY A 288 10.04 -12.96 4.15
C GLY A 288 9.78 -12.51 2.70
N HIS A 289 10.41 -13.23 1.77
CA HIS A 289 10.33 -12.94 0.34
C HIS A 289 8.91 -12.98 -0.27
N PRO A 290 7.98 -13.84 0.18
CA PRO A 290 6.64 -13.87 -0.38
C PRO A 290 5.88 -12.55 -0.28
N TRP A 291 6.22 -11.67 0.65
CA TRP A 291 5.62 -10.35 0.77
C TRP A 291 6.20 -9.29 -0.18
N LEU A 292 7.32 -9.55 -0.84
CA LEU A 292 7.92 -8.60 -1.79
C LEU A 292 7.26 -8.68 -3.17
N GLN A 293 5.94 -8.54 -3.21
CA GLN A 293 5.13 -8.59 -4.43
C GLN A 293 4.07 -7.48 -4.43
N PRO A 294 3.62 -6.99 -5.61
CA PRO A 294 2.71 -5.85 -5.69
C PRO A 294 1.37 -6.05 -4.98
N ASP A 295 0.90 -7.27 -4.83
CA ASP A 295 -0.34 -7.62 -4.14
C ASP A 295 -0.19 -7.74 -2.61
N LEU A 296 1.04 -7.66 -2.07
CA LEU A 296 1.32 -7.70 -0.63
C LEU A 296 2.21 -6.57 -0.12
N PHE A 297 2.87 -5.83 -1.01
CA PHE A 297 3.68 -4.68 -0.60
C PHE A 297 3.66 -3.57 -1.64
N ARG A 298 3.40 -2.34 -1.22
CA ARG A 298 3.41 -1.15 -2.07
C ARG A 298 4.10 0.02 -1.39
N PHE A 299 4.76 0.85 -2.17
CA PHE A 299 5.21 2.18 -1.75
C PHE A 299 4.22 3.24 -2.22
N GLY A 300 3.58 3.97 -1.32
CA GLY A 300 2.81 5.15 -1.68
C GLY A 300 3.75 6.34 -1.91
N ALA A 301 4.10 6.64 -3.16
CA ALA A 301 5.13 7.63 -3.47
C ALA A 301 4.88 8.38 -4.79
N SER A 302 5.30 9.65 -4.82
CA SER A 302 5.27 10.51 -6.03
C SER A 302 6.66 10.69 -6.64
N SER A 303 7.70 10.91 -5.82
CA SER A 303 9.05 11.29 -6.27
C SER A 303 10.07 10.16 -6.20
N LEU A 304 9.77 9.04 -5.53
CA LEU A 304 10.68 7.91 -5.35
C LEU A 304 11.18 7.35 -6.68
N LEU A 305 10.28 7.19 -7.66
CA LEU A 305 10.64 6.65 -8.97
C LEU A 305 11.74 7.48 -9.63
N GLY A 306 11.61 8.81 -9.65
CA GLY A 306 12.62 9.69 -10.22
C GLY A 306 13.96 9.70 -9.47
N ASP A 307 13.98 9.34 -8.18
CA ASP A 307 15.23 9.16 -7.42
C ASP A 307 15.90 7.82 -7.77
N ILE A 308 15.11 6.75 -7.94
CA ILE A 308 15.62 5.44 -8.37
C ILE A 308 16.21 5.51 -9.79
N GLU A 309 15.54 6.21 -10.71
CA GLU A 309 16.03 6.38 -12.08
C GLU A 309 17.41 7.05 -12.18
N ARG A 310 17.76 7.87 -11.17
CA ARG A 310 19.07 8.55 -11.13
C ARG A 310 20.19 7.71 -10.54
N GLN A 311 19.89 6.58 -9.92
CA GLN A 311 20.88 5.65 -9.33
C GLN A 311 21.42 4.68 -10.37
#